data_a5793abcf1b82181c8979899a7ef316e
#
_entry.id   a5793abcf1b82181c8979899a7ef316e
#
_cell.length_a   1.000
_cell.length_b   1.000
_cell.length_c   1.000
_cell.angle_alpha   90.00
_cell.angle_beta   90.00
_cell.angle_gamma   90.00
#
_symmetry.space_group_name_H-M   'P 1'
#
loop_
_entity.id
_entity.type
_entity.pdbx_description
1 polymer ?
#
loop_
_entity_poly.entity_id
_entity_poly.type
_entity_poly.pdbx_seq_one_letter_code
_entity_poly.pdbx_strand_id
1 'polypeptide(L)'
;DYNYQAYKNKLLMIYPESKFDIQNVYEGDTFEFKKESGKVVYTHEMGNPFAATKKIIGCYCIIKNQRGEFIETLNMEDIAKMRNVAKTQAIWNAWEGEMTLKSVIKRACKRHFKDVIVNIEIIDNENYDLDTVDLDYQIKEEIDSATTEEKLTEIYNKYLSKCKDEKIFISKLAAKKAEIKKQKK
;
A
#
# COMPACT_ATOMS: atom_id res chain seq x y z
N ASP A 1 16.40 -1.58 -0.51
CA ASP A 1 16.01 -2.07 -1.84
C ASP A 1 15.82 -3.58 -1.96
N TYR A 2 15.95 -4.32 -0.88
CA TYR A 2 15.89 -5.78 -0.97
C TYR A 2 14.46 -6.35 -1.12
N ASN A 3 13.42 -5.64 -0.74
CA ASN A 3 12.11 -6.27 -0.52
C ASN A 3 11.29 -6.55 -1.78
N TYR A 4 11.15 -5.62 -2.72
CA TYR A 4 10.34 -5.93 -3.91
C TYR A 4 11.08 -6.86 -4.89
N GLN A 5 12.42 -6.84 -4.90
CA GLN A 5 13.23 -7.79 -5.66
C GLN A 5 13.07 -9.22 -5.12
N ALA A 6 12.87 -9.39 -3.80
CA ALA A 6 12.61 -10.71 -3.22
C ALA A 6 11.32 -11.33 -3.75
N TYR A 7 10.24 -10.54 -3.86
CA TYR A 7 8.99 -10.99 -4.49
C TYR A 7 9.19 -11.39 -5.96
N LYS A 8 9.88 -10.53 -6.71
CA LYS A 8 10.22 -10.79 -8.13
C LYS A 8 11.04 -12.06 -8.29
N ASN A 9 12.12 -12.17 -7.52
CA ASN A 9 13.02 -13.32 -7.58
C ASN A 9 12.30 -14.62 -7.19
N LYS A 10 11.45 -14.61 -6.19
CA LYS A 10 10.67 -15.78 -5.79
C LYS A 10 9.73 -16.23 -6.90
N LEU A 11 9.03 -15.28 -7.54
CA LEU A 11 8.20 -15.60 -8.70
C LEU A 11 9.01 -16.17 -9.86
N LEU A 12 10.18 -15.59 -10.16
CA LEU A 12 11.07 -16.07 -11.20
C LEU A 12 11.67 -17.46 -10.91
N MET A 13 11.87 -17.80 -9.63
CA MET A 13 12.32 -19.16 -9.27
C MET A 13 11.27 -20.22 -9.58
N ILE A 14 9.98 -19.90 -9.46
CA ILE A 14 8.88 -20.87 -9.69
C ILE A 14 8.35 -20.73 -11.12
N TYR A 15 8.31 -19.53 -11.65
CA TYR A 15 7.86 -19.19 -12.99
C TYR A 15 8.95 -18.40 -13.74
N PRO A 16 10.01 -19.06 -14.27
CA PRO A 16 11.15 -18.37 -14.88
C PRO A 16 10.79 -17.47 -16.06
N GLU A 17 9.70 -17.79 -16.78
CA GLU A 17 9.19 -17.01 -17.92
C GLU A 17 8.34 -15.79 -17.51
N SER A 18 8.27 -15.48 -16.22
CA SER A 18 7.47 -14.33 -15.75
C SER A 18 8.03 -13.03 -16.29
N LYS A 19 7.14 -12.21 -16.86
CA LYS A 19 7.42 -10.85 -17.30
C LYS A 19 6.69 -9.88 -16.40
N PHE A 20 7.38 -8.80 -16.06
CA PHE A 20 6.87 -7.77 -15.18
C PHE A 20 6.89 -6.42 -15.91
N ASP A 21 5.77 -5.72 -15.92
CA ASP A 21 5.69 -4.31 -16.29
C ASP A 21 5.15 -3.54 -15.07
N ILE A 22 6.01 -2.68 -14.50
CA ILE A 22 5.73 -1.97 -13.25
C ILE A 22 6.07 -0.51 -13.47
N GLN A 23 5.06 0.35 -13.46
CA GLN A 23 5.21 1.75 -13.81
C GLN A 23 4.37 2.66 -12.90
N ASN A 24 4.88 3.87 -12.67
CA ASN A 24 4.07 4.97 -12.19
C ASN A 24 3.34 5.62 -13.37
N VAL A 25 2.12 6.07 -13.12
CA VAL A 25 1.34 6.89 -14.03
C VAL A 25 1.37 8.31 -13.51
N TYR A 26 1.76 9.24 -14.35
CA TYR A 26 1.93 10.64 -14.00
C TYR A 26 0.81 11.50 -14.55
N GLU A 27 0.60 12.66 -13.96
CA GLU A 27 -0.27 13.67 -14.52
C GLU A 27 0.24 14.08 -15.92
N GLY A 28 -0.64 13.98 -16.92
CA GLY A 28 -0.30 14.16 -18.35
C GLY A 28 0.01 12.86 -19.10
N ASP A 29 0.06 11.72 -18.44
CA ASP A 29 0.06 10.42 -19.11
C ASP A 29 -1.38 10.00 -19.44
N THR A 30 -1.55 9.22 -20.49
CA THR A 30 -2.81 8.54 -20.80
C THR A 30 -2.66 7.06 -20.44
N PHE A 31 -3.49 6.59 -19.51
CA PHE A 31 -3.49 5.18 -19.11
C PHE A 31 -4.92 4.61 -19.20
N GLU A 32 -5.07 3.60 -20.03
CA GLU A 32 -6.31 2.85 -20.17
C GLU A 32 -6.05 1.36 -20.03
N PHE A 33 -6.94 0.66 -19.35
CA PHE A 33 -6.90 -0.78 -19.36
C PHE A 33 -8.30 -1.39 -19.44
N LYS A 34 -8.36 -2.55 -20.10
CA LYS A 34 -9.56 -3.39 -20.20
C LYS A 34 -9.19 -4.82 -19.92
N LYS A 35 -10.11 -5.57 -19.36
CA LYS A 35 -9.98 -7.02 -19.23
C LYS A 35 -11.00 -7.68 -20.17
N GLU A 36 -10.50 -8.26 -21.26
CA GLU A 36 -11.32 -8.91 -22.27
C GLU A 36 -10.99 -10.40 -22.32
N SER A 37 -11.98 -11.26 -22.12
CA SER A 37 -11.82 -12.73 -22.19
C SER A 37 -10.62 -13.27 -21.37
N GLY A 38 -10.37 -12.70 -20.19
CA GLY A 38 -9.27 -13.11 -19.33
C GLY A 38 -7.91 -12.51 -19.67
N LYS A 39 -7.79 -11.77 -20.78
CA LYS A 39 -6.57 -11.05 -21.16
C LYS A 39 -6.65 -9.60 -20.70
N VAL A 40 -5.52 -9.06 -20.28
CA VAL A 40 -5.37 -7.63 -19.97
C VAL A 40 -4.91 -6.91 -21.24
N VAL A 41 -5.72 -5.98 -21.72
CA VAL A 41 -5.36 -5.06 -22.81
C VAL A 41 -5.19 -3.69 -22.17
N TYR A 42 -4.02 -3.11 -22.29
CA TYR A 42 -3.70 -1.80 -21.72
C TYR A 42 -2.87 -0.96 -22.68
N THR A 43 -3.03 0.34 -22.54
CA THR A 43 -2.22 1.35 -23.23
C THR A 43 -1.72 2.33 -22.19
N HIS A 44 -0.42 2.59 -22.21
CA HIS A 44 0.21 3.64 -21.41
C HIS A 44 1.03 4.53 -22.34
N GLU A 45 0.50 5.72 -22.62
CA GLU A 45 1.19 6.75 -23.37
C GLU A 45 1.79 7.74 -22.37
N MET A 46 3.12 7.73 -22.30
CA MET A 46 3.84 8.62 -21.40
C MET A 46 3.83 10.06 -21.93
N GLY A 47 3.50 10.99 -21.08
CA GLY A 47 3.69 12.42 -21.33
C GLY A 47 5.17 12.78 -21.43
N ASN A 48 5.51 14.07 -21.37
CA ASN A 48 6.91 14.49 -21.46
C ASN A 48 7.78 13.88 -20.32
N PRO A 49 8.73 12.99 -20.63
CA PRO A 49 9.56 12.32 -19.61
C PRO A 49 10.49 13.30 -18.88
N PHE A 50 10.74 14.47 -19.45
CA PHE A 50 11.66 15.47 -18.93
C PHE A 50 10.96 16.63 -18.21
N ALA A 51 9.66 16.53 -17.95
CA ALA A 51 8.95 17.52 -17.17
C ALA A 51 9.57 17.65 -15.77
N ALA A 52 9.85 18.91 -15.35
CA ALA A 52 10.55 19.19 -14.11
C ALA A 52 9.80 18.73 -12.84
N THR A 53 8.48 18.72 -12.89
CA THR A 53 7.62 18.26 -11.80
C THR A 53 6.58 17.30 -12.36
N LYS A 54 6.70 16.01 -11.98
CA LYS A 54 5.73 15.00 -12.33
C LYS A 54 5.00 14.55 -11.09
N LYS A 55 3.70 14.85 -11.04
CA LYS A 55 2.83 14.32 -9.98
C LYS A 55 2.38 12.93 -10.34
N ILE A 56 2.61 11.98 -9.45
CA ILE A 56 2.08 10.62 -9.59
C ILE A 56 0.58 10.66 -9.35
N ILE A 57 -0.20 10.07 -10.26
CA ILE A 57 -1.66 9.91 -10.14
C ILE A 57 -2.07 8.47 -9.87
N GLY A 58 -1.13 7.54 -9.99
CA GLY A 58 -1.32 6.12 -9.70
C GLY A 58 -0.11 5.32 -10.12
N CYS A 59 -0.18 4.01 -9.94
CA CYS A 59 0.82 3.07 -10.45
C CYS A 59 0.16 1.73 -10.77
N TYR A 60 0.82 0.93 -11.59
CA TYR A 60 0.37 -0.40 -11.91
C TYR A 60 1.50 -1.42 -11.92
N CYS A 61 1.12 -2.68 -11.76
CA CYS A 61 1.99 -3.84 -11.92
C CYS A 61 1.25 -4.88 -12.76
N ILE A 62 1.84 -5.24 -13.90
CA ILE A 62 1.36 -6.31 -14.75
C ILE A 62 2.34 -7.47 -14.67
N ILE A 63 1.84 -8.65 -14.37
CA ILE A 63 2.61 -9.88 -14.29
C ILE A 63 2.04 -10.86 -15.31
N LYS A 64 2.87 -11.30 -16.25
CA LYS A 64 2.53 -12.32 -17.26
C LYS A 64 3.37 -13.55 -17.04
N ASN A 65 2.74 -14.70 -16.86
CA ASN A 65 3.41 -15.99 -16.72
C ASN A 65 2.50 -17.13 -17.19
N GLN A 66 2.90 -18.38 -16.91
CA GLN A 66 2.15 -19.59 -17.28
C GLN A 66 0.74 -19.66 -16.66
N ARG A 67 0.48 -18.96 -15.52
CA ARG A 67 -0.84 -18.90 -14.87
C ARG A 67 -1.78 -17.89 -15.55
N GLY A 68 -1.25 -16.99 -16.39
CA GLY A 68 -2.03 -15.97 -17.08
C GLY A 68 -1.44 -14.57 -16.94
N GLU A 69 -2.29 -13.58 -17.17
CA GLU A 69 -1.98 -12.17 -17.05
C GLU A 69 -2.71 -11.57 -15.86
N PHE A 70 -1.96 -10.91 -14.98
CA PHE A 70 -2.47 -10.30 -13.76
C PHE A 70 -2.12 -8.82 -13.77
N ILE A 71 -3.10 -7.98 -13.48
CA ILE A 71 -2.89 -6.55 -13.29
C ILE A 71 -3.31 -6.15 -11.89
N GLU A 72 -2.48 -5.33 -11.26
CA GLU A 72 -2.79 -4.64 -10.02
C GLU A 72 -2.51 -3.16 -10.19
N THR A 73 -3.39 -2.32 -9.64
CA THR A 73 -3.28 -0.87 -9.71
C THR A 73 -3.42 -0.26 -8.32
N LEU A 74 -2.74 0.85 -8.08
CA LEU A 74 -2.93 1.69 -6.91
C LEU A 74 -3.28 3.09 -7.40
N ASN A 75 -4.38 3.63 -6.90
CA ASN A 75 -4.74 5.03 -7.09
C ASN A 75 -4.11 5.90 -5.98
N MET A 76 -4.28 7.21 -6.06
CA MET A 76 -3.72 8.14 -5.07
C MET A 76 -4.28 7.96 -3.67
N GLU A 77 -5.52 7.50 -3.54
CA GLU A 77 -6.13 7.20 -2.25
C GLU A 77 -5.45 5.99 -1.59
N ASP A 78 -5.23 4.91 -2.34
CA ASP A 78 -4.48 3.74 -1.87
C ASP A 78 -3.06 4.11 -1.45
N ILE A 79 -2.37 4.91 -2.27
CA ILE A 79 -1.01 5.39 -2.00
C ILE A 79 -0.98 6.25 -0.73
N ALA A 80 -1.95 7.15 -0.57
CA ALA A 80 -2.04 8.00 0.62
C ALA A 80 -2.30 7.18 1.89
N LYS A 81 -3.18 6.15 1.84
CA LYS A 81 -3.41 5.23 2.95
C LYS A 81 -2.13 4.52 3.36
N MET A 82 -1.38 3.98 2.40
CA MET A 82 -0.10 3.30 2.66
C MET A 82 0.93 4.24 3.28
N ARG A 83 1.05 5.45 2.73
CA ARG A 83 1.97 6.47 3.24
C ARG A 83 1.65 6.88 4.68
N ASN A 84 0.37 7.06 5.01
CA ASN A 84 -0.07 7.48 6.34
C ASN A 84 0.25 6.50 7.47
N VAL A 85 0.28 5.19 7.16
CA VAL A 85 0.62 4.14 8.13
C VAL A 85 2.10 3.77 8.12
N ALA A 86 2.88 4.34 7.19
CA ALA A 86 4.30 4.08 7.08
C ALA A 86 5.07 4.55 8.32
N LYS A 87 5.96 3.71 8.84
CA LYS A 87 6.82 4.05 9.98
C LYS A 87 7.80 5.20 9.65
N THR A 88 8.18 5.32 8.39
CA THR A 88 9.24 6.23 7.93
C THR A 88 8.72 7.17 6.85
N GLN A 89 8.09 8.25 7.26
CA GLN A 89 7.58 9.29 6.34
C GLN A 89 8.68 9.95 5.51
N ALA A 90 9.89 10.08 6.06
CA ALA A 90 11.02 10.69 5.37
C ALA A 90 11.39 9.96 4.07
N ILE A 91 11.34 8.62 4.06
CA ILE A 91 11.62 7.81 2.86
C ILE A 91 10.54 8.02 1.81
N TRP A 92 9.28 8.04 2.20
CA TRP A 92 8.17 8.32 1.30
C TRP A 92 8.28 9.71 0.67
N ASN A 93 8.67 10.72 1.45
CA ASN A 93 8.84 12.08 0.95
C ASN A 93 10.00 12.21 -0.04
N ALA A 94 11.09 11.47 0.19
CA ALA A 94 12.27 11.52 -0.67
C ALA A 94 12.15 10.64 -1.92
N TRP A 95 11.44 9.51 -1.83
CA TRP A 95 11.45 8.44 -2.83
C TRP A 95 10.03 7.94 -3.16
N GLU A 96 9.06 8.85 -3.26
CA GLU A 96 7.66 8.51 -3.50
C GLU A 96 7.47 7.56 -4.70
N GLY A 97 8.15 7.82 -5.81
CA GLY A 97 8.06 7.00 -7.02
C GLY A 97 8.51 5.55 -6.80
N GLU A 98 9.61 5.34 -6.08
CA GLU A 98 10.10 4.00 -5.76
C GLU A 98 9.22 3.28 -4.75
N MET A 99 8.68 4.03 -3.79
CA MET A 99 7.80 3.47 -2.77
C MET A 99 6.45 3.04 -3.35
N THR A 100 5.92 3.77 -4.34
CA THR A 100 4.70 3.37 -5.05
C THR A 100 4.91 2.10 -5.87
N LEU A 101 6.03 1.99 -6.61
CA LEU A 101 6.38 0.77 -7.37
C LEU A 101 6.57 -0.43 -6.45
N LYS A 102 7.25 -0.25 -5.32
CA LYS A 102 7.41 -1.29 -4.28
C LYS A 102 6.05 -1.75 -3.75
N SER A 103 5.15 -0.82 -3.52
CA SER A 103 3.83 -1.11 -2.95
C SER A 103 2.95 -1.88 -3.92
N VAL A 104 2.91 -1.50 -5.19
CA VAL A 104 2.05 -2.16 -6.18
C VAL A 104 2.52 -3.58 -6.50
N ILE A 105 3.82 -3.84 -6.61
CA ILE A 105 4.30 -5.21 -6.84
C ILE A 105 4.06 -6.11 -5.63
N LYS A 106 4.25 -5.59 -4.42
CA LYS A 106 3.97 -6.31 -3.19
C LYS A 106 2.49 -6.71 -3.13
N ARG A 107 1.58 -5.77 -3.45
CA ARG A 107 0.14 -6.01 -3.52
C ARG A 107 -0.19 -7.06 -4.59
N ALA A 108 0.36 -6.94 -5.79
CA ALA A 108 0.15 -7.89 -6.88
C ALA A 108 0.56 -9.32 -6.47
N CYS A 109 1.75 -9.47 -5.87
CA CYS A 109 2.25 -10.77 -5.44
C CYS A 109 1.38 -11.36 -4.33
N LYS A 110 1.00 -10.59 -3.31
CA LYS A 110 0.16 -11.05 -2.21
C LYS A 110 -1.24 -11.45 -2.68
N ARG A 111 -1.80 -10.75 -3.66
CA ARG A 111 -3.15 -10.99 -4.15
C ARG A 111 -3.24 -12.17 -5.10
N HIS A 112 -2.30 -12.29 -6.02
CA HIS A 112 -2.38 -13.25 -7.12
C HIS A 112 -1.46 -14.47 -6.94
N PHE A 113 -0.45 -14.40 -6.08
CA PHE A 113 0.58 -15.42 -5.90
C PHE A 113 0.84 -15.74 -4.42
N LYS A 114 -0.21 -15.68 -3.61
CA LYS A 114 -0.10 -15.94 -2.17
C LYS A 114 0.51 -17.31 -1.86
N ASP A 115 0.16 -18.31 -2.65
CA ASP A 115 0.69 -19.68 -2.58
C ASP A 115 2.21 -19.76 -2.80
N VAL A 116 2.74 -18.86 -3.63
CA VAL A 116 4.17 -18.81 -3.98
C VAL A 116 4.98 -18.06 -2.93
N ILE A 117 4.40 -17.04 -2.30
CA ILE A 117 5.11 -16.13 -1.43
C ILE A 117 4.99 -16.46 0.08
N VAL A 118 4.21 -17.49 0.45
CA VAL A 118 3.98 -17.89 1.85
C VAL A 118 5.27 -18.04 2.67
N ASN A 119 6.36 -18.49 2.06
CA ASN A 119 7.64 -18.73 2.73
C ASN A 119 8.66 -17.60 2.53
N ILE A 120 8.23 -16.44 2.03
CA ILE A 120 9.11 -15.28 2.03
C ILE A 120 9.09 -14.71 3.44
N GLU A 121 10.01 -15.13 4.28
CA GLU A 121 10.40 -14.39 5.48
C GLU A 121 11.04 -13.08 5.04
N ILE A 122 10.18 -12.14 4.69
CA ILE A 122 10.63 -10.80 4.42
C ILE A 122 10.75 -10.16 5.78
N ILE A 123 12.00 -9.91 6.17
CA ILE A 123 12.32 -8.93 7.20
C ILE A 123 11.92 -7.57 6.62
N ASP A 124 10.64 -7.41 6.44
CA ASP A 124 10.02 -6.19 6.01
C ASP A 124 9.68 -5.43 7.28
N ASN A 125 10.54 -4.51 7.68
CA ASN A 125 10.23 -3.59 8.75
C ASN A 125 8.96 -2.77 8.46
N GLU A 126 8.39 -2.92 7.26
CA GLU A 126 7.16 -2.33 6.79
C GLU A 126 6.19 -3.42 6.33
N ASN A 127 5.58 -4.14 7.28
CA ASN A 127 4.53 -5.12 6.99
C ASN A 127 3.22 -4.39 6.59
N TYR A 128 3.12 -4.00 5.32
CA TYR A 128 1.86 -3.53 4.73
C TYR A 128 1.09 -4.73 4.17
N ASP A 129 0.19 -5.25 4.95
CA ASP A 129 -0.94 -6.01 4.43
C ASP A 129 -2.05 -5.01 4.12
N LEU A 130 -2.58 -5.00 2.91
CA LEU A 130 -3.62 -4.02 2.52
C LEU A 130 -4.88 -4.15 3.35
N ASP A 131 -5.24 -5.38 3.72
CA ASP A 131 -6.38 -5.60 4.62
C ASP A 131 -6.10 -5.01 6.02
N THR A 132 -4.83 -4.99 6.45
CA THR A 132 -4.42 -4.34 7.71
C THR A 132 -4.18 -2.84 7.55
N VAL A 133 -3.78 -2.37 6.35
CA VAL A 133 -3.65 -0.93 6.06
C VAL A 133 -5.01 -0.25 6.12
N ASP A 134 -6.05 -0.85 5.53
CA ASP A 134 -7.40 -0.31 5.61
C ASP A 134 -7.90 -0.29 7.07
N LEU A 135 -7.60 -1.32 7.85
CA LEU A 135 -7.96 -1.37 9.26
C LEU A 135 -7.19 -0.33 10.09
N ASP A 136 -5.87 -0.22 9.90
CA ASP A 136 -5.04 0.74 10.62
C ASP A 136 -5.40 2.19 10.25
N TYR A 137 -5.81 2.42 9.00
CA TYR A 137 -6.30 3.72 8.56
C TYR A 137 -7.66 4.06 9.20
N GLN A 138 -8.61 3.10 9.19
CA GLN A 138 -9.91 3.28 9.84
C GLN A 138 -9.77 3.57 11.33
N ILE A 139 -8.91 2.81 12.02
CA ILE A 139 -8.60 3.02 13.44
C ILE A 139 -8.05 4.44 13.67
N LYS A 140 -7.13 4.88 12.81
CA LYS A 140 -6.56 6.23 12.92
C LYS A 140 -7.62 7.30 12.71
N GLU A 141 -8.44 7.22 11.66
CA GLU A 141 -9.51 8.18 11.39
C GLU A 141 -10.52 8.24 12.55
N GLU A 142 -10.93 7.09 13.08
CA GLU A 142 -11.84 7.05 14.22
C GLU A 142 -11.23 7.69 15.48
N ILE A 143 -9.93 7.44 15.75
CA ILE A 143 -9.22 8.07 16.86
C ILE A 143 -9.12 9.59 16.63
N ASP A 144 -8.72 10.03 15.46
CA ASP A 144 -8.51 11.45 15.13
C ASP A 144 -9.84 12.23 15.19
N SER A 145 -10.95 11.60 14.79
CA SER A 145 -12.30 12.18 14.85
C SER A 145 -12.95 12.13 16.23
N ALA A 146 -12.38 11.39 17.18
CA ALA A 146 -12.95 11.27 18.51
C ALA A 146 -12.84 12.60 19.29
N THR A 147 -13.98 13.08 19.80
CA THR A 147 -14.09 14.32 20.59
C THR A 147 -14.36 14.07 22.06
N THR A 148 -14.63 12.82 22.45
CA THR A 148 -14.97 12.45 23.84
C THR A 148 -14.21 11.22 24.30
N GLU A 149 -14.04 11.07 25.63
CA GLU A 149 -13.38 9.89 26.21
C GLU A 149 -14.21 8.62 26.04
N GLU A 150 -15.54 8.74 26.03
CA GLU A 150 -16.46 7.63 25.78
C GLU A 150 -16.23 7.02 24.39
N LYS A 151 -16.10 7.87 23.36
CA LYS A 151 -15.78 7.44 22.01
C LYS A 151 -14.43 6.72 21.92
N LEU A 152 -13.42 7.19 22.63
CA LEU A 152 -12.13 6.50 22.68
C LEU A 152 -12.22 5.13 23.33
N THR A 153 -13.11 4.95 24.32
CA THR A 153 -13.35 3.65 24.96
C THR A 153 -14.08 2.69 24.00
N GLU A 154 -15.03 3.18 23.22
CA GLU A 154 -15.69 2.39 22.17
C GLU A 154 -14.70 1.91 21.11
N ILE A 155 -13.82 2.80 20.64
CA ILE A 155 -12.76 2.48 19.67
C ILE A 155 -11.80 1.44 20.26
N TYR A 156 -11.40 1.58 21.53
CA TYR A 156 -10.57 0.59 22.21
C TYR A 156 -11.22 -0.79 22.20
N ASN A 157 -12.47 -0.90 22.62
CA ASN A 157 -13.18 -2.18 22.68
C ASN A 157 -13.41 -2.80 21.29
N LYS A 158 -13.67 -1.97 20.28
CA LYS A 158 -13.93 -2.39 18.89
C LYS A 158 -12.69 -2.99 18.20
N TYR A 159 -11.50 -2.45 18.50
CA TYR A 159 -10.29 -2.73 17.75
C TYR A 159 -9.18 -3.46 18.51
N LEU A 160 -9.27 -3.60 19.85
CA LEU A 160 -8.23 -4.23 20.67
C LEU A 160 -7.82 -5.62 20.16
N SER A 161 -8.80 -6.46 19.80
CA SER A 161 -8.56 -7.83 19.30
C SER A 161 -8.14 -7.88 17.82
N LYS A 162 -8.20 -6.77 17.10
CA LYS A 162 -7.96 -6.69 15.66
C LYS A 162 -6.66 -5.96 15.32
N CYS A 163 -6.11 -5.18 16.24
CA CYS A 163 -4.89 -4.44 16.01
C CYS A 163 -3.65 -5.36 16.12
N LYS A 164 -2.69 -5.16 15.22
CA LYS A 164 -1.44 -5.96 15.21
C LYS A 164 -0.48 -5.59 16.34
N ASP A 165 -0.45 -4.31 16.71
CA ASP A 165 0.44 -3.78 17.74
C ASP A 165 -0.39 -3.03 18.80
N GLU A 166 -0.77 -3.79 19.82
CA GLU A 166 -1.57 -3.29 20.93
C GLU A 166 -0.91 -2.10 21.64
N LYS A 167 0.42 -2.10 21.78
CA LYS A 167 1.15 -1.02 22.45
C LYS A 167 1.07 0.30 21.68
N ILE A 168 1.23 0.24 20.36
CA ILE A 168 1.10 1.43 19.50
C ILE A 168 -0.34 1.93 19.52
N PHE A 169 -1.32 1.04 19.44
CA PHE A 169 -2.74 1.39 19.48
C PHE A 169 -3.11 2.11 20.78
N ILE A 170 -2.74 1.54 21.93
CA ILE A 170 -2.98 2.14 23.25
C ILE A 170 -2.28 3.50 23.38
N SER A 171 -1.05 3.63 22.88
CA SER A 171 -0.30 4.89 22.90
C SER A 171 -1.02 6.00 22.12
N LYS A 172 -1.59 5.69 20.94
CA LYS A 172 -2.36 6.66 20.15
C LYS A 172 -3.63 7.10 20.86
N LEU A 173 -4.37 6.17 21.46
CA LEU A 173 -5.55 6.50 22.25
C LEU A 173 -5.23 7.37 23.46
N ALA A 174 -4.12 7.08 24.16
CA ALA A 174 -3.67 7.88 25.31
C ALA A 174 -3.27 9.31 24.90
N ALA A 175 -2.59 9.47 23.76
CA ALA A 175 -2.25 10.78 23.21
C ALA A 175 -3.51 11.60 22.90
N LYS A 176 -4.48 11.01 22.20
CA LYS A 176 -5.75 11.67 21.87
C LYS A 176 -6.58 12.02 23.11
N LYS A 177 -6.59 11.14 24.11
CA LYS A 177 -7.24 11.42 25.41
C LYS A 177 -6.63 12.63 26.10
N ALA A 178 -5.29 12.77 26.04
CA ALA A 178 -4.61 13.94 26.60
C ALA A 178 -4.97 15.24 25.86
N GLU A 179 -5.14 15.20 24.53
CA GLU A 179 -5.60 16.33 23.71
C GLU A 179 -7.02 16.76 24.10
N ILE A 180 -7.97 15.81 24.19
CA ILE A 180 -9.37 16.08 24.59
C ILE A 180 -9.43 16.73 25.96
N LYS A 181 -8.60 16.28 26.90
CA LYS A 181 -8.53 16.90 28.26
C LYS A 181 -7.98 18.32 28.26
N LYS A 182 -7.07 18.64 27.34
CA LYS A 182 -6.53 20.00 27.19
C LYS A 182 -7.54 20.97 26.58
N GLN A 183 -8.42 20.50 25.69
CA GLN A 183 -9.46 21.32 25.06
C GLN A 183 -10.65 21.64 26.00
N LYS A 184 -10.81 20.89 27.11
CA LYS A 184 -11.86 21.09 28.13
C LYS A 184 -11.44 22.01 29.27
N LYS A 185 -10.20 22.52 29.24
CA LYS A 185 -9.68 23.53 30.20
C LYS A 185 -9.63 24.91 29.56
#